data_ef2f479e6b9eeeea58e10bafe12f9c03
#
_entry.id   ef2f479e6b9eeeea58e10bafe12f9c03
#
_cell.length_a   1.000
_cell.length_b   1.000
_cell.length_c   1.000
_cell.angle_alpha   90.00
_cell.angle_beta   90.00
_cell.angle_gamma   90.00
#
_symmetry.space_group_name_H-M   'P 1'
#
loop_
_entity.id
_entity.type
_entity.pdbx_description
1 polymer ?
#
loop_
_entity_poly.entity_id
_entity_poly.type
_entity_poly.pdbx_seq_one_letter_code
_entity_poly.pdbx_strand_id
1 'polypeptide(L)' 'MTPDDFRALVRRMRDAQRRYFRTRDRAILEEAQRIEREVDAAIEQKAPGLFDGEGA' A
#
# COMPACT_ATOMS: atom_id res chain seq x y z
N MET A 1 -10.72 -0.49 9.33
CA MET A 1 -9.29 -0.84 9.48
C MET A 1 -8.70 -0.08 10.67
N THR A 2 -8.05 -0.79 11.58
CA THR A 2 -7.43 -0.16 12.74
C THR A 2 -6.05 0.37 12.36
N PRO A 3 -5.47 1.29 13.17
CA PRO A 3 -4.11 1.76 12.92
C PRO A 3 -3.08 0.63 12.88
N ASP A 4 -3.25 -0.40 13.69
CA ASP A 4 -2.35 -1.54 13.68
C ASP A 4 -2.47 -2.34 12.38
N ASP A 5 -3.69 -2.50 11.89
CA ASP A 5 -3.92 -3.19 10.63
C ASP A 5 -3.27 -2.42 9.47
N PHE A 6 -3.41 -1.11 9.49
CA PHE A 6 -2.80 -0.29 8.45
C PHE A 6 -1.28 -0.38 8.50
N ARG A 7 -0.70 -0.37 9.69
CA ARG A 7 0.75 -0.49 9.84
C ARG A 7 1.24 -1.85 9.35
N ALA A 8 0.50 -2.91 9.64
CA ALA A 8 0.84 -4.24 9.16
C ALA A 8 0.79 -4.31 7.64
N LEU A 9 -0.19 -3.66 7.04
CA LEU A 9 -0.32 -3.62 5.59
C LEU A 9 0.86 -2.91 4.95
N VAL A 10 1.28 -1.79 5.51
CA VAL A 10 2.44 -1.05 5.02
C VAL A 10 3.72 -1.89 5.12
N ARG A 11 3.87 -2.63 6.20
CA ARG A 11 5.03 -3.52 6.35
C ARG A 11 5.04 -4.60 5.28
N ARG A 12 3.89 -5.17 4.99
CA ARG A 12 3.78 -6.19 3.94
C ARG A 12 4.17 -5.61 2.59
N MET A 13 3.74 -4.38 2.33
CA MET A 13 4.10 -3.71 1.10
C MET A 13 5.62 -3.53 0.99
N ARG A 14 6.25 -3.06 2.05
CA ARG A 14 7.70 -2.85 2.06
C ARG A 14 8.48 -4.15 1.92
N ASP A 15 8.01 -5.20 2.59
CA ASP A 15 8.65 -6.50 2.47
C ASP A 15 8.57 -7.03 1.05
N ALA A 16 7.42 -6.88 0.41
CA ALA A 16 7.25 -7.31 -0.97
C ALA A 16 8.17 -6.52 -1.91
N GLN A 17 8.29 -5.22 -1.68
CA GLN A 17 9.19 -4.39 -2.49
C GLN A 17 10.64 -4.82 -2.32
N ARG A 18 11.06 -5.11 -1.10
CA ARG A 18 12.43 -5.57 -0.85
C ARG A 18 12.69 -6.90 -1.51
N ARG A 19 11.74 -7.82 -1.44
CA ARG A 19 11.87 -9.10 -2.10
C ARG A 19 12.01 -8.93 -3.60
N TYR A 20 11.23 -8.04 -4.18
CA TYR A 20 11.30 -7.79 -5.60
C TYR A 20 12.67 -7.24 -5.99
N PHE A 21 13.20 -6.27 -5.25
CA PHE A 21 14.50 -5.72 -5.55
C PHE A 21 15.61 -6.75 -5.46
N ARG A 22 15.44 -7.74 -4.59
CA ARG A 22 16.43 -8.79 -4.42
C ARG A 22 16.34 -9.86 -5.50
N THR A 23 15.15 -10.28 -5.85
CA THR A 23 14.95 -11.40 -6.76
C THR A 23 14.56 -10.99 -8.17
N ARG A 24 13.97 -9.80 -8.32
CA ARG A 24 13.43 -9.32 -9.59
C ARG A 24 12.37 -10.26 -10.15
N ASP A 25 11.70 -10.99 -9.29
CA ASP A 25 10.66 -11.92 -9.68
C ASP A 25 9.38 -11.16 -9.99
N ARG A 26 8.83 -11.41 -11.18
CA ARG A 26 7.64 -10.70 -11.63
C ARG A 26 6.43 -11.00 -10.76
N ALA A 27 6.31 -12.22 -10.25
CA ALA A 27 5.22 -12.58 -9.37
C ALA A 27 5.25 -11.76 -8.09
N ILE A 28 6.44 -11.49 -7.57
CA ILE A 28 6.60 -10.67 -6.37
C ILE A 28 6.27 -9.22 -6.69
N LEU A 29 6.62 -8.75 -7.88
CA LEU A 29 6.27 -7.40 -8.29
C LEU A 29 4.75 -7.22 -8.34
N GLU A 30 4.03 -8.18 -8.90
CA GLU A 30 2.58 -8.12 -8.98
C GLU A 30 1.96 -8.14 -7.59
N GLU A 31 2.52 -8.93 -6.69
CA GLU A 31 2.07 -8.96 -5.30
C GLU A 31 2.28 -7.61 -4.63
N ALA A 32 3.45 -7.02 -4.84
CA ALA A 32 3.76 -5.70 -4.27
C ALA A 32 2.79 -4.65 -4.79
N GLN A 33 2.50 -4.67 -6.08
CA GLN A 33 1.57 -3.71 -6.67
C GLN A 33 0.15 -3.87 -6.12
N ARG A 34 -0.26 -5.11 -5.87
CA ARG A 34 -1.56 -5.37 -5.28
C ARG A 34 -1.64 -4.79 -3.88
N ILE A 35 -0.60 -4.99 -3.08
CA ILE A 35 -0.54 -4.46 -1.73
C ILE A 35 -0.50 -2.93 -1.75
N GLU A 36 0.21 -2.35 -2.69
CA GLU A 36 0.24 -0.90 -2.85
C GLU A 36 -1.15 -0.33 -3.09
N ARG A 37 -1.95 -1.00 -3.90
CA ARG A 37 -3.34 -0.56 -4.14
C ARG A 37 -4.16 -0.63 -2.86
N GLU A 38 -3.94 -1.66 -2.05
CA GLU A 38 -4.64 -1.77 -0.78
C GLU A 38 -4.24 -0.65 0.17
N VAL A 39 -2.97 -0.30 0.19
CA VAL A 39 -2.50 0.82 1.01
C VAL A 39 -3.13 2.12 0.53
N ASP A 40 -3.14 2.36 -0.76
CA ASP A 40 -3.74 3.57 -1.31
C ASP A 40 -5.22 3.68 -0.96
N ALA A 41 -5.95 2.57 -1.07
CA ALA A 41 -7.37 2.56 -0.72
C ALA A 41 -7.57 2.84 0.76
N ALA A 42 -6.71 2.30 1.61
CA ALA A 42 -6.79 2.55 3.04
C ALA A 42 -6.50 3.99 3.38
N ILE A 43 -5.54 4.60 2.69
CA ILE A 43 -5.22 6.01 2.88
C ILE A 43 -6.42 6.89 2.50
N GLU A 44 -7.03 6.61 1.37
CA GLU A 44 -8.20 7.36 0.92
C GLU A 44 -9.35 7.27 1.91
N GLN A 45 -9.57 6.10 2.49
CA GLN A 45 -10.62 5.93 3.47
C GLN A 45 -10.34 6.69 4.76
N LYS A 46 -9.08 6.80 5.14
CA LYS A 46 -8.71 7.45 6.38
C LYS A 46 -8.73 8.97 6.31
N ALA A 47 -8.46 9.52 5.13
CA ALA A 47 -8.35 10.97 4.98
C ALA A 47 -9.07 11.45 3.73
N PRO A 48 -10.35 11.16 3.59
CA PRO A 48 -11.10 11.56 2.40
C PRO A 48 -11.17 13.08 2.22
N GLY A 49 -11.30 13.80 3.32
CA GLY A 49 -11.42 15.25 3.24
C GLY A 49 -10.18 15.94 2.73
N LEU A 50 -9.03 15.34 2.97
CA LEU A 50 -7.77 15.92 2.53
C LEU A 50 -7.68 15.97 1.01
N PHE A 51 -8.05 14.88 0.37
CA PHE A 51 -7.98 14.81 -1.08
C PHE A 51 -9.16 15.49 -1.73
N ASP A 52 -10.31 15.45 -1.10
CA ASP A 52 -11.49 16.12 -1.63
C ASP A 52 -11.25 17.62 -1.73
N GLY A 53 -10.59 18.20 -0.73
CA GLY A 53 -10.27 19.61 -0.73
C GLY A 53 -9.39 20.02 -1.89
N GLU A 54 -8.46 19.18 -2.26
CA GLU A 54 -7.56 19.46 -3.36
C GLU A 54 -8.21 19.21 -4.69
N GLY A 55 -9.06 18.21 -4.75
CA GLY A 55 -9.76 17.87 -5.99
C GLY A 55 -10.75 18.92 -6.42
N ALA A 56 -11.15 19.73 -5.50
CA ALA A 56 -12.09 20.83 -5.81
C ALA A 56 -11.36 22.02 -6.42
#